data_026c86a2fe793e47b1da1db916ed2042
#
_entry.id   026c86a2fe793e47b1da1db916ed2042
#
_cell.length_a   1.000
_cell.length_b   1.000
_cell.length_c   1.000
_cell.angle_alpha   90.00
_cell.angle_beta   90.00
_cell.angle_gamma   90.00
#
_symmetry.space_group_name_H-M   'P 1'
#
loop_
_entity.id
_entity.type
_entity.pdbx_description
1 polymer ?
#
loop_
_entity_poly.entity_id
_entity_poly.type
_entity_poly.pdbx_seq_one_letter_code
_entity_poly.pdbx_strand_id
1 'polypeptide(L)'
;MPVINIEKAMVHLRVDEDTGGDVLAKLNSAEDKAAQYLNRFFYATSAAWTEAISLTLDQLNYELVKYKESCDATNLVADPVSRNMLLSAAENLKKEAQRNTKMAMQGIVINPSIEAAVLLILGSLYENREDETSTTVNELPKGALWLLDPYRLDLGV
;
A
#
# COMPACT_ATOMS: atom_id res chain seq x y z
N MET A 1 1.22 7.84 8.27
CA MET A 1 1.24 9.27 7.85
C MET A 1 1.64 9.29 6.38
N PRO A 2 1.01 10.13 5.56
CA PRO A 2 1.38 10.24 4.17
C PRO A 2 2.83 10.74 4.02
N VAL A 3 3.48 10.32 2.95
CA VAL A 3 4.83 10.76 2.59
C VAL A 3 4.79 12.17 2.00
N ILE A 4 3.72 12.49 1.29
CA ILE A 4 3.49 13.82 0.71
C ILE A 4 2.86 14.73 1.77
N ASN A 5 3.38 15.97 1.87
CA ASN A 5 2.83 16.95 2.79
C ASN A 5 1.37 17.29 2.40
N ILE A 6 0.48 17.27 3.39
CA ILE A 6 -0.94 17.61 3.21
C ILE A 6 -1.15 19.01 2.64
N GLU A 7 -0.29 19.97 3.00
CA GLU A 7 -0.37 21.34 2.45
C GLU A 7 -0.19 21.35 0.93
N LYS A 8 0.73 20.53 0.39
CA LYS A 8 0.88 20.38 -1.07
C LYS A 8 -0.37 19.77 -1.70
N ALA A 9 -0.98 18.79 -1.04
CA ALA A 9 -2.21 18.17 -1.48
C ALA A 9 -3.36 19.18 -1.52
N MET A 10 -3.51 19.99 -0.47
CA MET A 10 -4.52 21.05 -0.39
C MET A 10 -4.33 22.11 -1.47
N VAL A 11 -3.09 22.56 -1.68
CA VAL A 11 -2.76 23.51 -2.78
C VAL A 11 -3.12 22.92 -4.15
N HIS A 12 -2.82 21.65 -4.38
CA HIS A 12 -3.16 20.97 -5.63
C HIS A 12 -4.67 20.91 -5.87
N LEU A 13 -5.45 20.62 -4.82
CA LEU A 13 -6.92 20.58 -4.86
C LEU A 13 -7.57 21.95 -4.81
N ARG A 14 -6.80 23.03 -4.56
CA ARG A 14 -7.30 24.41 -4.34
C ARG A 14 -8.30 24.48 -3.19
N VAL A 15 -7.99 23.82 -2.08
CA VAL A 15 -8.79 23.77 -0.86
C VAL A 15 -8.03 24.48 0.25
N ASP A 16 -8.68 25.39 0.95
CA ASP A 16 -8.06 26.19 2.00
C ASP A 16 -7.98 25.44 3.34
N GLU A 17 -8.93 24.53 3.59
CA GLU A 17 -9.02 23.75 4.85
C GLU A 17 -9.40 22.29 4.57
N ASP A 18 -8.81 21.36 5.34
CA ASP A 18 -9.22 19.95 5.33
C ASP A 18 -10.35 19.72 6.33
N THR A 19 -11.57 20.08 5.95
CA THR A 19 -12.74 19.92 6.79
C THR A 19 -13.06 18.43 7.01
N GLY A 20 -12.85 17.95 8.25
CA GLY A 20 -13.17 16.57 8.64
C GLY A 20 -12.13 15.53 8.23
N GLY A 21 -10.95 15.92 7.74
CA GLY A 21 -9.86 15.01 7.39
C GLY A 21 -10.08 14.26 6.06
N ASP A 22 -10.98 14.74 5.19
CA ASP A 22 -11.29 14.10 3.91
C ASP A 22 -10.10 14.12 2.93
N VAL A 23 -9.38 15.25 2.87
CA VAL A 23 -8.17 15.37 2.03
C VAL A 23 -7.08 14.42 2.52
N LEU A 24 -6.86 14.35 3.84
CA LEU A 24 -5.87 13.44 4.44
C LEU A 24 -6.21 11.98 4.16
N ALA A 25 -7.48 11.59 4.31
CA ALA A 25 -7.92 10.22 4.04
C ALA A 25 -7.73 9.84 2.57
N LYS A 26 -8.10 10.73 1.65
CA LYS A 26 -7.92 10.52 0.21
C LYS A 26 -6.45 10.54 -0.22
N LEU A 27 -5.61 11.37 0.42
CA LEU A 27 -4.17 11.37 0.17
C LEU A 27 -3.55 10.03 0.57
N ASN A 28 -3.88 9.50 1.74
CA ASN A 28 -3.43 8.18 2.15
C ASN A 28 -3.87 7.08 1.16
N SER A 29 -5.12 7.16 0.68
CA SER A 29 -5.65 6.22 -0.31
C SER A 29 -4.95 6.34 -1.68
N ALA A 30 -4.61 7.57 -2.10
CA ALA A 30 -3.87 7.82 -3.34
C ALA A 30 -2.44 7.27 -3.27
N GLU A 31 -1.76 7.48 -2.13
CA GLU A 31 -0.44 6.91 -1.89
C GLU A 31 -0.46 5.38 -1.88
N ASP A 32 -1.43 4.78 -1.20
CA ASP A 32 -1.58 3.33 -1.17
C ASP A 32 -1.83 2.74 -2.57
N LYS A 33 -2.73 3.35 -3.35
CA LYS A 33 -2.96 2.95 -4.76
C LYS A 33 -1.68 3.04 -5.61
N ALA A 34 -0.92 4.12 -5.46
CA ALA A 34 0.35 4.29 -6.17
C ALA A 34 1.38 3.22 -5.76
N ALA A 35 1.52 2.96 -4.45
CA ALA A 35 2.44 1.94 -3.93
C ALA A 35 2.06 0.53 -4.40
N GLN A 36 0.77 0.19 -4.39
CA GLN A 36 0.26 -1.09 -4.90
C GLN A 36 0.53 -1.25 -6.41
N TYR A 37 0.33 -0.18 -7.20
CA TYR A 37 0.63 -0.20 -8.62
C TYR A 37 2.12 -0.39 -8.92
N LEU A 38 2.98 0.29 -8.14
CA LEU A 38 4.43 0.20 -8.25
C LEU A 38 4.98 -1.15 -7.78
N ASN A 39 4.21 -1.93 -7.00
CA ASN A 39 4.67 -3.10 -6.26
C ASN A 39 5.86 -2.78 -5.33
N ARG A 40 5.92 -1.56 -4.82
CA ARG A 40 6.97 -1.09 -3.89
C ARG A 40 6.47 0.09 -3.08
N PHE A 41 6.96 0.22 -1.85
CA PHE A 41 6.68 1.38 -1.04
C PHE A 41 7.60 2.55 -1.43
N PHE A 42 7.12 3.78 -1.23
CA PHE A 42 7.95 4.96 -1.36
C PHE A 42 8.07 5.68 -0.01
N TYR A 43 9.19 6.34 0.19
CA TYR A 43 9.61 6.93 1.45
C TYR A 43 10.07 8.37 1.24
N ALA A 44 9.92 9.21 2.26
CA ALA A 44 10.35 10.61 2.19
C ALA A 44 11.88 10.73 2.07
N THR A 45 12.62 9.86 2.75
CA THR A 45 14.09 9.89 2.81
C THR A 45 14.69 8.49 2.79
N SER A 46 15.96 8.40 2.43
CA SER A 46 16.73 7.15 2.51
C SER A 46 16.83 6.60 3.94
N ALA A 47 16.90 7.49 4.95
CA ALA A 47 16.93 7.08 6.35
C ALA A 47 15.60 6.41 6.76
N ALA A 48 14.46 7.02 6.40
CA ALA A 48 13.14 6.44 6.65
C ALA A 48 12.96 5.08 5.93
N TRP A 49 13.51 4.94 4.75
CA TRP A 49 13.50 3.67 4.03
C TRP A 49 14.30 2.59 4.77
N THR A 50 15.53 2.91 5.22
CA THR A 50 16.39 1.97 5.97
C THR A 50 15.73 1.51 7.27
N GLU A 51 15.12 2.44 8.01
CA GLU A 51 14.37 2.15 9.23
C GLU A 51 13.18 1.22 8.94
N ALA A 52 12.40 1.52 7.89
CA ALA A 52 11.26 0.71 7.49
C ALA A 52 11.66 -0.72 7.09
N ILE A 53 12.81 -0.93 6.45
CA ILE A 53 13.33 -2.28 6.14
C ILE A 53 13.55 -3.05 7.44
N SER A 54 14.21 -2.44 8.45
CA SER A 54 14.48 -3.10 9.74
C SER A 54 13.18 -3.52 10.43
N LEU A 55 12.22 -2.58 10.54
CA LEU A 55 10.92 -2.86 11.16
C LEU A 55 10.13 -3.95 10.41
N THR A 56 10.19 -3.94 9.08
CA THR A 56 9.48 -4.92 8.27
C THR A 56 10.10 -6.32 8.39
N LEU A 57 11.42 -6.42 8.55
CA LEU A 57 12.09 -7.69 8.80
C LEU A 57 11.74 -8.26 10.19
N ASP A 58 11.66 -7.42 11.21
CA ASP A 58 11.22 -7.82 12.55
C ASP A 58 9.77 -8.33 12.53
N GLN A 59 8.90 -7.61 11.81
CA GLN A 59 7.51 -8.04 11.61
C GLN A 59 7.42 -9.38 10.86
N LEU A 60 8.21 -9.57 9.81
CA LEU A 60 8.26 -10.86 9.09
C LEU A 60 8.67 -12.00 10.01
N ASN A 61 9.70 -11.81 10.82
CA ASN A 61 10.15 -12.82 11.77
C ASN A 61 9.05 -13.17 12.77
N TYR A 62 8.35 -12.17 13.30
CA TYR A 62 7.20 -12.38 14.19
C TYR A 62 6.08 -13.18 13.51
N GLU A 63 5.70 -12.85 12.28
CA GLU A 63 4.67 -13.58 11.55
C GLU A 63 5.08 -15.01 11.17
N LEU A 64 6.37 -15.24 10.91
CA LEU A 64 6.89 -16.59 10.66
C LEU A 64 6.82 -17.49 11.91
N VAL A 65 7.09 -16.93 13.10
CA VAL A 65 6.93 -17.63 14.38
C VAL A 65 5.46 -17.98 14.61
N LYS A 66 4.56 -16.99 14.44
CA LYS A 66 3.11 -17.21 14.55
C LYS A 66 2.58 -18.26 13.57
N TYR A 67 3.07 -18.22 12.32
CA TYR A 67 2.71 -19.23 11.33
C TYR A 67 3.07 -20.65 11.82
N LYS A 68 4.28 -20.82 12.38
CA LYS A 68 4.73 -22.09 12.92
C LYS A 68 3.84 -22.56 14.09
N GLU A 69 3.56 -21.67 15.04
CA GLU A 69 2.66 -21.95 16.16
C GLU A 69 1.26 -22.34 15.68
N SER A 70 0.73 -21.65 14.66
CA SER A 70 -0.57 -21.97 14.06
C SER A 70 -0.56 -23.36 13.40
N CYS A 71 0.51 -23.71 12.70
CA CYS A 71 0.66 -25.05 12.12
C CYS A 71 0.69 -26.14 13.19
N ASP A 72 1.39 -25.91 14.29
CA ASP A 72 1.48 -26.86 15.40
C ASP A 72 0.10 -27.02 16.10
N ALA A 73 -0.61 -25.92 16.32
CA ALA A 73 -1.95 -25.92 16.91
C ALA A 73 -2.99 -26.61 16.01
N THR A 74 -2.92 -26.41 14.69
CA THR A 74 -3.87 -27.04 13.76
C THR A 74 -3.72 -28.55 13.66
N ASN A 75 -2.55 -29.10 14.00
CA ASN A 75 -2.37 -30.56 14.08
C ASN A 75 -3.22 -31.21 15.18
N LEU A 76 -3.68 -30.44 16.18
CA LEU A 76 -4.54 -30.86 17.26
C LEU A 76 -6.04 -30.81 16.91
N VAL A 77 -6.40 -30.18 15.79
CA VAL A 77 -7.80 -30.05 15.35
C VAL A 77 -8.24 -31.34 14.68
N ALA A 78 -9.24 -31.99 15.24
CA ALA A 78 -9.74 -33.28 14.77
C ALA A 78 -10.46 -33.19 13.42
N ASP A 79 -11.25 -32.12 13.23
CA ASP A 79 -12.00 -31.89 11.98
C ASP A 79 -11.10 -31.44 10.82
N PRO A 80 -11.05 -32.21 9.72
CA PRO A 80 -10.18 -31.89 8.58
C PRO A 80 -10.54 -30.58 7.88
N VAL A 81 -11.82 -30.21 7.83
CA VAL A 81 -12.27 -28.97 7.16
C VAL A 81 -11.79 -27.77 7.94
N SER A 82 -12.06 -27.74 9.24
CA SER A 82 -11.60 -26.67 10.13
C SER A 82 -10.07 -26.56 10.14
N ARG A 83 -9.36 -27.69 10.13
CA ARG A 83 -7.90 -27.72 10.03
C ARG A 83 -7.40 -27.04 8.77
N ASN A 84 -7.95 -27.39 7.60
CA ASN A 84 -7.55 -26.80 6.32
C ASN A 84 -7.86 -25.30 6.24
N MET A 85 -8.99 -24.86 6.80
CA MET A 85 -9.32 -23.43 6.86
C MET A 85 -8.33 -22.64 7.71
N LEU A 86 -7.95 -23.14 8.87
CA LEU A 86 -6.96 -22.50 9.75
C LEU A 86 -5.57 -22.45 9.13
N LEU A 87 -5.13 -23.52 8.48
CA LEU A 87 -3.87 -23.53 7.74
C LEU A 87 -3.85 -22.54 6.60
N SER A 88 -4.93 -22.49 5.80
CA SER A 88 -5.06 -21.52 4.70
C SER A 88 -5.03 -20.08 5.20
N ALA A 89 -5.69 -19.78 6.32
CA ALA A 89 -5.64 -18.44 6.92
C ALA A 89 -4.22 -18.07 7.37
N ALA A 90 -3.52 -18.99 8.03
CA ALA A 90 -2.13 -18.79 8.47
C ALA A 90 -1.17 -18.58 7.26
N GLU A 91 -1.35 -19.36 6.19
CA GLU A 91 -0.56 -19.20 4.96
C GLU A 91 -0.79 -17.85 4.28
N ASN A 92 -2.03 -17.36 4.27
CA ASN A 92 -2.34 -16.05 3.69
C ASN A 92 -1.66 -14.92 4.46
N LEU A 93 -1.69 -14.93 5.78
CA LEU A 93 -0.98 -13.94 6.61
C LEU A 93 0.53 -13.97 6.37
N LYS A 94 1.13 -15.16 6.29
CA LYS A 94 2.55 -15.32 5.97
C LYS A 94 2.88 -14.75 4.58
N LYS A 95 2.07 -15.05 3.56
CA LYS A 95 2.28 -14.54 2.19
C LYS A 95 2.17 -13.01 2.14
N GLU A 96 1.22 -12.45 2.88
CA GLU A 96 1.06 -10.99 2.98
C GLU A 96 2.28 -10.34 3.64
N ALA A 97 2.76 -10.89 4.77
CA ALA A 97 3.98 -10.40 5.42
C ALA A 97 5.20 -10.48 4.49
N GLN A 98 5.36 -11.57 3.76
CA GLN A 98 6.44 -11.73 2.78
C GLN A 98 6.34 -10.72 1.63
N ARG A 99 5.13 -10.47 1.11
CA ARG A 99 4.89 -9.46 0.07
C ARG A 99 5.26 -8.07 0.58
N ASN A 100 4.78 -7.69 1.76
CA ASN A 100 5.06 -6.38 2.36
C ASN A 100 6.56 -6.18 2.60
N THR A 101 7.24 -7.21 3.08
CA THR A 101 8.70 -7.20 3.24
C THR A 101 9.40 -6.99 1.89
N LYS A 102 8.99 -7.70 0.85
CA LYS A 102 9.56 -7.53 -0.49
C LYS A 102 9.33 -6.11 -1.03
N MET A 103 8.12 -5.56 -0.86
CA MET A 103 7.80 -4.18 -1.27
C MET A 103 8.63 -3.15 -0.49
N ALA A 104 8.89 -3.37 0.80
CA ALA A 104 9.74 -2.49 1.61
C ALA A 104 11.22 -2.57 1.20
N MET A 105 11.75 -3.78 1.01
CA MET A 105 13.13 -3.99 0.55
C MET A 105 13.40 -3.38 -0.83
N GLN A 106 12.42 -3.40 -1.70
CA GLN A 106 12.45 -2.80 -3.03
C GLN A 106 11.95 -1.35 -3.05
N GLY A 107 11.86 -0.71 -1.89
CA GLY A 107 11.38 0.66 -1.73
C GLY A 107 12.10 1.68 -2.60
N ILE A 108 11.55 2.87 -2.69
CA ILE A 108 12.14 4.00 -3.42
C ILE A 108 11.93 5.30 -2.62
N VAL A 109 12.91 6.18 -2.67
CA VAL A 109 12.70 7.55 -2.17
C VAL A 109 11.82 8.29 -3.16
N ILE A 110 10.77 8.99 -2.65
CA ILE A 110 9.83 9.73 -3.48
C ILE A 110 10.56 10.73 -4.36
N ASN A 111 10.14 10.82 -5.61
CA ASN A 111 10.64 11.78 -6.59
C ASN A 111 9.50 12.62 -7.17
N PRO A 112 9.79 13.72 -7.90
CA PRO A 112 8.75 14.60 -8.44
C PRO A 112 7.74 13.90 -9.34
N SER A 113 8.13 12.85 -10.07
CA SER A 113 7.20 12.10 -10.94
C SER A 113 6.20 11.28 -10.13
N ILE A 114 6.66 10.59 -9.09
CA ILE A 114 5.79 9.83 -8.18
C ILE A 114 4.89 10.78 -7.40
N GLU A 115 5.42 11.91 -6.91
CA GLU A 115 4.63 12.94 -6.23
C GLU A 115 3.50 13.47 -7.14
N ALA A 116 3.83 13.83 -8.38
CA ALA A 116 2.84 14.29 -9.35
C ALA A 116 1.77 13.23 -9.66
N ALA A 117 2.16 11.97 -9.80
CA ALA A 117 1.23 10.88 -10.03
C ALA A 117 0.25 10.68 -8.87
N VAL A 118 0.74 10.71 -7.62
CA VAL A 118 -0.11 10.61 -6.42
C VAL A 118 -1.09 11.79 -6.35
N LEU A 119 -0.65 13.01 -6.65
CA LEU A 119 -1.52 14.17 -6.69
C LEU A 119 -2.60 14.06 -7.78
N LEU A 120 -2.30 13.48 -8.95
CA LEU A 120 -3.30 13.21 -9.98
C LEU A 120 -4.33 12.16 -9.51
N ILE A 121 -3.88 11.11 -8.81
CA ILE A 121 -4.77 10.10 -8.22
C ILE A 121 -5.66 10.75 -7.15
N LEU A 122 -5.06 11.58 -6.29
CA LEU A 122 -5.79 12.33 -5.26
C LEU A 122 -6.88 13.21 -5.87
N GLY A 123 -6.55 13.99 -6.93
CA GLY A 123 -7.52 14.83 -7.64
C GLY A 123 -8.70 14.02 -8.15
N SER A 124 -8.43 12.87 -8.78
CA SER A 124 -9.47 11.97 -9.25
C SER A 124 -10.36 11.43 -8.12
N LEU A 125 -9.77 11.05 -6.97
CA LEU A 125 -10.52 10.59 -5.80
C LEU A 125 -11.32 11.72 -5.13
N TYR A 126 -10.85 12.95 -5.25
CA TYR A 126 -11.52 14.10 -4.67
C TYR A 126 -12.71 14.56 -5.50
N GLU A 127 -12.59 14.55 -6.83
CA GLU A 127 -13.65 14.94 -7.77
C GLU A 127 -14.77 13.88 -7.84
N ASN A 128 -14.41 12.60 -7.80
CA ASN A 128 -15.36 11.48 -7.89
C ASN A 128 -15.75 10.97 -6.49
N ARG A 129 -16.53 11.76 -5.76
CA ARG A 129 -16.99 11.40 -4.41
C ARG A 129 -18.08 10.34 -4.39
N GLU A 130 -18.84 10.22 -5.48
CA GLU A 130 -19.93 9.28 -5.63
C GLU A 130 -19.63 8.32 -6.80
N ASP A 131 -19.86 7.03 -6.56
CA ASP A 131 -19.55 5.92 -7.49
C ASP A 131 -20.52 5.86 -8.71
N GLU A 132 -21.35 6.90 -8.91
CA GLU A 132 -22.40 6.94 -9.92
C GLU A 132 -21.98 7.53 -11.29
N THR A 133 -20.70 7.77 -11.53
CA THR A 133 -20.29 8.19 -12.87
C THR A 133 -20.03 6.99 -13.78
N SER A 134 -20.68 7.00 -14.93
CA SER A 134 -20.67 5.99 -16.00
C SER A 134 -19.30 5.69 -16.64
N THR A 135 -18.22 6.15 -16.04
CA THR A 135 -16.83 5.89 -16.44
C THR A 135 -16.17 5.04 -15.36
N THR A 136 -15.56 3.94 -15.75
CA THR A 136 -14.83 2.98 -14.91
C THR A 136 -13.82 3.68 -13.98
N VAL A 137 -14.28 4.08 -12.79
CA VAL A 137 -13.48 4.76 -11.75
C VAL A 137 -12.44 3.81 -11.11
N ASN A 138 -12.41 2.55 -11.51
CA ASN A 138 -11.47 1.54 -11.01
C ASN A 138 -10.07 1.62 -11.64
N GLU A 139 -9.87 2.41 -12.69
CA GLU A 139 -8.56 2.57 -13.32
C GLU A 139 -7.86 3.84 -12.80
N LEU A 140 -6.56 3.73 -12.57
CA LEU A 140 -5.74 4.90 -12.27
C LEU A 140 -5.80 5.90 -13.45
N PRO A 141 -5.77 7.23 -13.18
CA PRO A 141 -5.69 8.23 -14.24
C PRO A 141 -4.54 7.91 -15.21
N LYS A 142 -4.79 7.97 -16.52
CA LYS A 142 -3.76 7.64 -17.53
C LYS A 142 -2.47 8.46 -17.37
N GLY A 143 -2.59 9.72 -16.96
CA GLY A 143 -1.44 10.57 -16.64
C GLY A 143 -0.63 10.04 -15.45
N ALA A 144 -1.29 9.54 -14.42
CA ALA A 144 -0.62 8.94 -13.28
C ALA A 144 0.09 7.62 -13.68
N LEU A 145 -0.56 6.77 -14.48
CA LEU A 145 0.05 5.54 -15.00
C LEU A 145 1.35 5.84 -15.76
N TRP A 146 1.31 6.80 -16.69
CA TRP A 146 2.48 7.18 -17.47
C TRP A 146 3.66 7.64 -16.61
N LEU A 147 3.38 8.35 -15.50
CA LEU A 147 4.40 8.80 -14.55
C LEU A 147 4.95 7.68 -13.66
N LEU A 148 4.11 6.66 -13.36
CA LEU A 148 4.47 5.56 -12.46
C LEU A 148 5.15 4.39 -13.19
N ASP A 149 4.80 4.11 -14.45
CA ASP A 149 5.28 2.97 -15.21
C ASP A 149 6.81 2.76 -15.19
N PRO A 150 7.65 3.82 -15.33
CA PRO A 150 9.11 3.64 -15.29
C PRO A 150 9.65 3.12 -13.95
N TYR A 151 8.87 3.24 -12.88
CA TYR A 151 9.27 2.87 -11.51
C TYR A 151 8.61 1.57 -11.04
N ARG A 152 7.71 1.01 -11.83
CA ARG A 152 6.99 -0.22 -11.50
C ARG A 152 7.93 -1.41 -11.50
N LEU A 153 7.80 -2.27 -10.50
CA LEU A 153 8.50 -3.54 -10.43
C LEU A 153 7.52 -4.70 -10.60
N ASP A 154 7.88 -5.62 -11.48
CA ASP A 154 7.22 -6.91 -11.52
C ASP A 154 7.68 -7.71 -10.31
N LEU A 155 6.75 -8.09 -9.44
CA LEU A 155 7.08 -8.89 -8.26
C LEU A 155 7.53 -10.31 -8.61
N GLY A 156 7.67 -10.61 -9.90
CA GLY A 156 8.04 -11.93 -10.43
C GLY A 156 7.08 -13.02 -9.92
N VAL A 157 6.52 -13.77 -10.80
CA VAL A 157 5.77 -14.98 -10.45
C VAL A 157 6.75 -16.05 -9.97
#